data_ba669b934d6b3ea909ccf67a66bf88fe
#
_entry.id   ba669b934d6b3ea909ccf67a66bf88fe
#
_cell.length_a   1.000
_cell.length_b   1.000
_cell.length_c   1.000
_cell.angle_alpha   90.00
_cell.angle_beta   90.00
_cell.angle_gamma   90.00
#
_symmetry.space_group_name_H-M   'P 1'
#
loop_
_entity.id
_entity.type
_entity.pdbx_description
1 polymer ?
#
loop_
_entity_poly.entity_id
_entity_poly.type
_entity_poly.pdbx_seq_one_letter_code
_entity_poly.pdbx_strand_id
1 'polypeptide(L)'
;VFTENAKLAKLVYQASQEAKQQVSVFSLADEAIAKVNSAGENIDMDVVEQRTKALRIDDIYSIVYTSGTTGRPKGAVLTHRNAAGLPHNGVDWIPQVLRGEDVRLLLFLPLAHVYARFLQLLAIGGDGVVGHCANVKTLLPDLQSFHPTYLLCVPRVLEKVYNAADAKAGSGTKLKIFRWAAKVAITYSRALDEAGPSTSLKLAHRAADRLVYSTLRSMLGGNVRYVISGGGPLGERLGHFYRGVGMSVLEGYGLTETIGPATVNTAVQSKIGTVGPPVTGNSVRVTVDGDIEIKGIGVFAGYLNNDEANAEAFTADGWLRTGDIGSLDEDGYLRITGRRKELIITAGGKNVAPAILEDRLRGHPLVSQVVVVGDNQPFISALITLDADMLPQWLKNHGLEEMSVEQAAKNPEVLAALDRAVERTNEAVSRAESIRSFRVLTDDFTEANGLLTPSLKVKRAAALAKYADVVDSIYASKASSMPTD
;
A
#
# COMPACT_ATOMS: atom_id res chain seq x y z
N VAL A 1 -12.92 -17.58 -21.37
CA VAL A 1 -12.67 -16.47 -20.42
C VAL A 1 -13.74 -16.48 -19.36
N PHE A 2 -13.35 -16.38 -18.07
CA PHE A 2 -14.29 -16.20 -16.97
C PHE A 2 -14.45 -14.72 -16.66
N THR A 3 -15.68 -14.28 -16.46
CA THR A 3 -16.03 -12.90 -16.10
C THR A 3 -16.94 -12.89 -14.87
N GLU A 4 -16.83 -11.86 -14.05
CA GLU A 4 -17.65 -11.72 -12.84
C GLU A 4 -19.14 -11.57 -13.18
N ASN A 5 -19.45 -10.76 -14.20
CA ASN A 5 -20.83 -10.38 -14.53
C ASN A 5 -21.04 -10.12 -16.03
N ALA A 6 -22.29 -9.91 -16.43
CA ALA A 6 -22.66 -9.68 -17.82
C ALA A 6 -22.02 -8.43 -18.45
N LYS A 7 -21.74 -7.38 -17.68
CA LYS A 7 -21.08 -6.16 -18.19
C LYS A 7 -19.65 -6.48 -18.65
N LEU A 8 -18.91 -7.23 -17.85
CA LEU A 8 -17.55 -7.67 -18.20
C LEU A 8 -17.56 -8.70 -19.33
N ALA A 9 -18.56 -9.61 -19.37
CA ALA A 9 -18.74 -10.54 -20.47
C ALA A 9 -18.90 -9.80 -21.82
N LYS A 10 -19.73 -8.76 -21.85
CA LYS A 10 -19.91 -7.92 -23.05
C LYS A 10 -18.60 -7.26 -23.50
N LEU A 11 -17.79 -6.77 -22.55
CA LEU A 11 -16.48 -6.16 -22.84
C LEU A 11 -15.53 -7.18 -23.49
N VAL A 12 -15.49 -8.42 -22.93
CA VAL A 12 -14.66 -9.51 -23.51
C VAL A 12 -15.14 -9.87 -24.92
N TYR A 13 -16.44 -9.94 -25.16
CA TYR A 13 -16.97 -10.18 -26.51
C TYR A 13 -16.57 -9.07 -27.50
N GLN A 14 -16.66 -7.81 -27.10
CA GLN A 14 -16.21 -6.69 -27.95
C GLN A 14 -14.72 -6.82 -28.28
N ALA A 15 -13.90 -7.03 -27.28
CA ALA A 15 -12.43 -7.21 -27.47
C ALA A 15 -12.12 -8.41 -28.36
N SER A 16 -12.88 -9.52 -28.25
CA SER A 16 -12.67 -10.71 -29.09
C SER A 16 -13.00 -10.44 -30.55
N GLN A 17 -14.05 -9.66 -30.81
CA GLN A 17 -14.41 -9.25 -32.19
C GLN A 17 -13.34 -8.34 -32.79
N GLU A 18 -12.85 -7.35 -32.04
CA GLU A 18 -11.75 -6.47 -32.49
C GLU A 18 -10.48 -7.26 -32.77
N ALA A 19 -10.14 -8.23 -31.92
CA ALA A 19 -8.99 -9.10 -32.07
C ALA A 19 -9.17 -10.20 -33.15
N LYS A 20 -10.37 -10.34 -33.72
CA LYS A 20 -10.76 -11.46 -34.62
C LYS A 20 -10.45 -12.83 -34.02
N GLN A 21 -10.62 -12.96 -32.71
CA GLN A 21 -10.41 -14.19 -31.94
C GLN A 21 -11.75 -14.73 -31.41
N GLN A 22 -12.05 -16.00 -31.63
CA GLN A 22 -13.22 -16.62 -31.04
C GLN A 22 -12.89 -17.11 -29.62
N VAL A 23 -13.59 -16.61 -28.60
CA VAL A 23 -13.41 -17.01 -27.21
C VAL A 23 -14.72 -17.43 -26.58
N SER A 24 -14.68 -18.52 -25.80
CA SER A 24 -15.80 -18.90 -24.92
C SER A 24 -15.78 -18.01 -23.67
N VAL A 25 -16.91 -17.38 -23.35
CA VAL A 25 -17.06 -16.53 -22.19
C VAL A 25 -18.03 -17.14 -21.18
N PHE A 26 -17.58 -17.30 -19.96
CA PHE A 26 -18.34 -17.84 -18.82
C PHE A 26 -18.53 -16.72 -17.79
N SER A 27 -19.78 -16.30 -17.57
CA SER A 27 -20.10 -15.32 -16.54
C SER A 27 -20.38 -16.03 -15.21
N LEU A 28 -19.67 -15.68 -14.14
CA LEU A 28 -19.88 -16.24 -12.81
C LEU A 28 -21.27 -15.90 -12.25
N ALA A 29 -21.85 -14.79 -12.68
CA ALA A 29 -23.22 -14.41 -12.35
C ALA A 29 -24.28 -15.24 -13.11
N ASP A 30 -23.89 -16.05 -14.09
CA ASP A 30 -24.78 -16.80 -14.98
C ASP A 30 -24.37 -18.28 -15.13
N GLU A 31 -24.43 -19.01 -14.01
CA GLU A 31 -24.22 -20.47 -13.95
C GLU A 31 -22.90 -21.00 -14.57
N ALA A 32 -21.87 -20.14 -14.68
CA ALA A 32 -20.59 -20.54 -15.28
C ALA A 32 -19.99 -21.79 -14.63
N ILE A 33 -20.06 -21.90 -13.30
CA ILE A 33 -19.52 -23.03 -12.55
C ILE A 33 -20.29 -24.32 -12.89
N ALA A 34 -21.62 -24.28 -12.96
CA ALA A 34 -22.44 -25.43 -13.33
C ALA A 34 -22.13 -25.91 -14.76
N LYS A 35 -21.99 -25.00 -15.71
CA LYS A 35 -21.62 -25.28 -17.10
C LYS A 35 -20.24 -25.94 -17.21
N VAL A 36 -19.26 -25.47 -16.44
CA VAL A 36 -17.90 -26.04 -16.43
C VAL A 36 -17.89 -27.41 -15.76
N ASN A 37 -18.60 -27.57 -14.64
CA ASN A 37 -18.72 -28.88 -13.97
C ASN A 37 -19.34 -29.93 -14.90
N SER A 38 -20.45 -29.59 -15.56
CA SER A 38 -21.09 -30.49 -16.52
C SER A 38 -20.17 -30.87 -17.69
N ALA A 39 -19.38 -29.90 -18.20
CA ALA A 39 -18.38 -30.18 -19.23
C ALA A 39 -17.23 -31.10 -18.75
N GLY A 40 -16.98 -31.11 -17.43
CA GLY A 40 -15.93 -31.89 -16.79
C GLY A 40 -16.35 -33.34 -16.39
N GLU A 41 -17.65 -33.68 -16.36
CA GLU A 41 -18.17 -34.95 -15.84
C GLU A 41 -17.57 -36.20 -16.49
N ASN A 42 -17.18 -36.12 -17.76
CA ASN A 42 -16.60 -37.21 -18.51
C ASN A 42 -15.09 -37.10 -18.74
N ILE A 43 -14.41 -36.20 -18.03
CA ILE A 43 -12.96 -36.05 -18.15
C ILE A 43 -12.29 -37.00 -17.16
N ASP A 44 -11.48 -37.92 -17.69
CA ASP A 44 -10.68 -38.84 -16.88
C ASP A 44 -9.63 -38.04 -16.07
N MET A 45 -9.51 -38.42 -14.80
CA MET A 45 -8.48 -37.81 -13.91
C MET A 45 -7.06 -38.04 -14.42
N ASP A 46 -6.81 -39.12 -15.14
CA ASP A 46 -5.52 -39.38 -15.78
C ASP A 46 -5.12 -38.28 -16.75
N VAL A 47 -6.07 -37.64 -17.43
CA VAL A 47 -5.82 -36.48 -18.29
C VAL A 47 -5.34 -35.30 -17.49
N VAL A 48 -5.93 -35.04 -16.30
CA VAL A 48 -5.52 -33.97 -15.39
C VAL A 48 -4.12 -34.24 -14.85
N GLU A 49 -3.85 -35.49 -14.44
CA GLU A 49 -2.51 -35.86 -13.95
C GLU A 49 -1.43 -35.73 -15.02
N GLN A 50 -1.71 -36.17 -16.25
CA GLN A 50 -0.77 -36.03 -17.37
C GLN A 50 -0.45 -34.58 -17.66
N ARG A 51 -1.46 -33.70 -17.68
CA ARG A 51 -1.26 -32.22 -17.83
C ARG A 51 -0.45 -31.66 -16.69
N THR A 52 -0.74 -32.06 -15.45
CA THR A 52 0.00 -31.62 -14.28
C THR A 52 1.48 -32.02 -14.33
N LYS A 53 1.74 -33.31 -14.72
CA LYS A 53 3.11 -33.82 -14.89
C LYS A 53 3.87 -33.18 -16.06
N ALA A 54 3.16 -32.65 -17.06
CA ALA A 54 3.76 -31.95 -18.20
C ALA A 54 4.18 -30.53 -17.90
N LEU A 55 3.67 -29.93 -16.81
CA LEU A 55 4.02 -28.56 -16.43
C LEU A 55 5.51 -28.41 -16.10
N ARG A 56 6.11 -27.38 -16.64
CA ARG A 56 7.50 -27.00 -16.38
C ARG A 56 7.55 -25.78 -15.48
N ILE A 57 8.63 -25.69 -14.74
CA ILE A 57 8.84 -24.58 -13.81
C ILE A 57 8.92 -23.20 -14.52
N ASP A 58 9.32 -23.18 -15.78
CA ASP A 58 9.42 -21.98 -16.60
C ASP A 58 8.16 -21.71 -17.45
N ASP A 59 7.13 -22.57 -17.38
CA ASP A 59 5.86 -22.31 -18.02
C ASP A 59 5.17 -21.09 -17.39
N ILE A 60 4.34 -20.41 -18.17
CA ILE A 60 3.60 -19.23 -17.71
C ILE A 60 2.55 -19.65 -16.68
N TYR A 61 2.68 -19.15 -15.46
CA TYR A 61 1.70 -19.29 -14.40
C TYR A 61 0.58 -18.26 -14.55
N SER A 62 0.94 -17.00 -14.80
CA SER A 62 -0.02 -15.90 -14.88
C SER A 62 0.57 -14.70 -15.62
N ILE A 63 -0.31 -13.96 -16.29
CA ILE A 63 0.03 -12.63 -16.85
C ILE A 63 -0.77 -11.60 -16.08
N VAL A 64 -0.08 -10.68 -15.41
CA VAL A 64 -0.70 -9.62 -14.62
C VAL A 64 -0.46 -8.28 -15.29
N TYR A 65 -1.54 -7.62 -15.70
CA TYR A 65 -1.42 -6.31 -16.34
C TYR A 65 -1.21 -5.21 -15.30
N THR A 66 -0.16 -4.42 -15.51
CA THR A 66 0.16 -3.25 -14.70
C THR A 66 -0.31 -1.99 -15.41
N SER A 67 -0.94 -1.08 -14.66
CA SER A 67 -1.20 0.27 -15.16
C SER A 67 0.11 1.06 -15.11
N GLY A 68 0.92 0.99 -16.15
CA GLY A 68 2.14 1.80 -16.26
C GLY A 68 1.82 3.30 -16.09
N THR A 69 2.74 4.05 -15.49
CA THR A 69 2.59 5.51 -15.29
C THR A 69 2.54 6.30 -16.61
N THR A 70 2.84 5.67 -17.74
CA THR A 70 3.13 6.35 -19.03
C THR A 70 2.34 5.84 -20.23
N GLY A 71 1.28 5.00 -20.09
CA GLY A 71 0.60 4.55 -21.28
C GLY A 71 -0.28 3.32 -21.14
N ARG A 72 -0.30 2.47 -22.17
CA ARG A 72 -1.08 1.23 -22.20
C ARG A 72 -0.59 0.26 -21.13
N PRO A 73 -1.49 -0.48 -20.45
CA PRO A 73 -1.10 -1.50 -19.49
C PRO A 73 -0.15 -2.53 -20.11
N LYS A 74 0.90 -2.91 -19.36
CA LYS A 74 1.89 -3.92 -19.78
C LYS A 74 1.57 -5.23 -19.04
N GLY A 75 1.56 -6.36 -19.74
CA GLY A 75 1.33 -7.68 -19.15
C GLY A 75 2.63 -8.27 -18.60
N ALA A 76 2.81 -8.29 -17.29
CA ALA A 76 3.94 -8.94 -16.63
C ALA A 76 3.76 -10.46 -16.66
N VAL A 77 4.68 -11.18 -17.27
CA VAL A 77 4.67 -12.65 -17.41
C VAL A 77 5.32 -13.27 -16.17
N LEU A 78 4.51 -13.96 -15.37
CA LEU A 78 4.94 -14.68 -14.18
C LEU A 78 4.96 -16.18 -14.49
N THR A 79 6.02 -16.88 -14.09
CA THR A 79 6.20 -18.31 -14.30
C THR A 79 5.84 -19.13 -13.07
N HIS A 80 5.71 -20.45 -13.22
CA HIS A 80 5.57 -21.36 -12.08
C HIS A 80 6.79 -21.30 -11.15
N ARG A 81 7.99 -21.00 -11.67
CA ARG A 81 9.19 -20.73 -10.84
C ARG A 81 8.97 -19.59 -9.86
N ASN A 82 8.37 -18.50 -10.32
CA ASN A 82 8.06 -17.36 -9.45
C ASN A 82 6.98 -17.73 -8.43
N ALA A 83 5.89 -18.39 -8.90
CA ALA A 83 4.71 -18.68 -8.08
C ALA A 83 4.92 -19.79 -7.03
N ALA A 84 5.84 -20.71 -7.26
CA ALA A 84 6.16 -21.76 -6.30
C ALA A 84 7.40 -21.40 -5.45
N GLY A 85 8.44 -20.86 -6.08
CA GLY A 85 9.73 -20.67 -5.42
C GLY A 85 9.73 -19.55 -4.39
N LEU A 86 9.20 -18.38 -4.73
CA LEU A 86 9.22 -17.25 -3.79
C LEU A 86 8.30 -17.49 -2.58
N PRO A 87 7.06 -18.00 -2.69
CA PRO A 87 6.24 -18.38 -1.54
C PRO A 87 6.89 -19.45 -0.67
N HIS A 88 7.50 -20.48 -1.28
CA HIS A 88 8.22 -21.51 -0.52
C HIS A 88 9.31 -20.90 0.37
N ASN A 89 10.17 -20.08 -0.21
CA ASN A 89 11.21 -19.37 0.55
C ASN A 89 10.62 -18.39 1.58
N GLY A 90 9.48 -17.77 1.25
CA GLY A 90 8.76 -16.83 2.14
C GLY A 90 8.22 -17.50 3.40
N VAL A 91 7.78 -18.76 3.33
CA VAL A 91 7.33 -19.50 4.52
C VAL A 91 8.49 -19.71 5.50
N ASP A 92 9.67 -20.02 4.99
CA ASP A 92 10.86 -20.20 5.83
C ASP A 92 11.48 -18.87 6.27
N TRP A 93 11.15 -17.76 5.59
CA TRP A 93 11.61 -16.42 5.93
C TRP A 93 10.89 -15.83 7.16
N ILE A 94 9.58 -16.10 7.30
CA ILE A 94 8.75 -15.64 8.42
C ILE A 94 7.98 -16.80 9.07
N PRO A 95 8.65 -17.87 9.54
CA PRO A 95 7.99 -19.05 10.07
C PRO A 95 7.10 -18.74 11.29
N GLN A 96 7.45 -17.71 12.07
CA GLN A 96 6.66 -17.26 13.23
C GLN A 96 5.25 -16.77 12.84
N VAL A 97 5.05 -16.40 11.58
CA VAL A 97 3.78 -15.91 11.04
C VAL A 97 2.99 -17.03 10.38
N LEU A 98 3.68 -17.99 9.72
CA LEU A 98 3.10 -18.91 8.75
C LEU A 98 3.12 -20.38 9.19
N ARG A 99 3.81 -20.71 10.29
CA ARG A 99 3.89 -22.06 10.84
C ARG A 99 3.18 -22.14 12.18
N GLY A 100 2.50 -23.26 12.45
CA GLY A 100 1.82 -23.56 13.71
C GLY A 100 0.38 -24.02 13.54
N GLU A 101 -0.23 -24.47 14.63
CA GLU A 101 -1.55 -25.12 14.61
C GLU A 101 -2.73 -24.14 14.39
N ASP A 102 -2.53 -22.84 14.65
CA ASP A 102 -3.62 -21.84 14.63
C ASP A 102 -3.28 -20.64 13.74
N VAL A 103 -2.70 -20.91 12.55
CA VAL A 103 -2.37 -19.86 11.58
C VAL A 103 -3.59 -19.55 10.72
N ARG A 104 -4.02 -18.27 10.73
CA ARG A 104 -5.26 -17.84 10.06
C ARG A 104 -5.06 -16.51 9.34
N LEU A 105 -5.37 -16.49 8.04
CA LEU A 105 -5.35 -15.30 7.19
C LEU A 105 -6.75 -14.96 6.69
N LEU A 106 -7.24 -13.76 6.92
CA LEU A 106 -8.43 -13.23 6.22
C LEU A 106 -7.98 -12.35 5.04
N LEU A 107 -8.27 -12.82 3.82
CA LEU A 107 -8.00 -12.11 2.58
C LEU A 107 -9.21 -11.26 2.18
N PHE A 108 -9.01 -9.95 2.06
CA PHE A 108 -10.01 -8.98 1.61
C PHE A 108 -9.52 -8.12 0.44
N LEU A 109 -8.25 -8.24 0.07
CA LEU A 109 -7.70 -7.59 -1.12
C LEU A 109 -7.97 -8.41 -2.37
N PRO A 110 -8.20 -7.77 -3.55
CA PRO A 110 -8.49 -8.48 -4.78
C PRO A 110 -7.36 -9.40 -5.24
N LEU A 111 -7.68 -10.67 -5.55
CA LEU A 111 -6.72 -11.64 -6.11
C LEU A 111 -6.26 -11.29 -7.53
N ALA A 112 -6.89 -10.33 -8.20
CA ALA A 112 -6.42 -9.77 -9.45
C ALA A 112 -5.05 -9.08 -9.31
N HIS A 113 -4.74 -8.58 -8.11
CA HIS A 113 -3.43 -8.02 -7.78
C HIS A 113 -2.48 -9.09 -7.26
N VAL A 114 -1.25 -9.03 -7.74
CA VAL A 114 -0.18 -9.97 -7.37
C VAL A 114 0.04 -10.06 -5.86
N TYR A 115 -0.12 -8.99 -5.12
CA TYR A 115 0.13 -8.94 -3.68
C TYR A 115 -0.81 -9.88 -2.90
N ALA A 116 -2.12 -9.79 -3.11
CA ALA A 116 -3.09 -10.71 -2.47
C ALA A 116 -2.91 -12.15 -2.94
N ARG A 117 -2.64 -12.34 -4.24
CA ARG A 117 -2.37 -13.66 -4.83
C ARG A 117 -1.12 -14.31 -4.24
N PHE A 118 -0.03 -13.55 -4.09
CA PHE A 118 1.19 -14.03 -3.44
C PHE A 118 0.93 -14.49 -1.99
N LEU A 119 0.19 -13.70 -1.21
CA LEU A 119 -0.15 -14.07 0.17
C LEU A 119 -1.06 -15.30 0.25
N GLN A 120 -1.94 -15.51 -0.73
CA GLN A 120 -2.71 -16.74 -0.83
C GLN A 120 -1.80 -17.95 -1.08
N LEU A 121 -0.85 -17.84 -2.02
CA LEU A 121 0.14 -18.89 -2.28
C LEU A 121 1.03 -19.15 -1.06
N LEU A 122 1.44 -18.10 -0.38
CA LEU A 122 2.24 -18.17 0.85
C LEU A 122 1.47 -18.91 1.97
N ALA A 123 0.19 -18.62 2.14
CA ALA A 123 -0.65 -19.27 3.15
C ALA A 123 -0.94 -20.74 2.81
N ILE A 124 -1.07 -21.09 1.51
CA ILE A 124 -1.20 -22.48 1.05
C ILE A 124 0.11 -23.27 1.27
N GLY A 125 1.26 -22.62 1.12
CA GLY A 125 2.57 -23.22 1.38
C GLY A 125 2.93 -23.36 2.86
N GLY A 126 2.23 -22.65 3.74
CA GLY A 126 2.35 -22.72 5.20
C GLY A 126 1.29 -23.63 5.83
N ASP A 127 1.09 -23.48 7.13
CA ASP A 127 0.12 -24.28 7.91
C ASP A 127 -1.26 -23.59 8.04
N GLY A 128 -1.49 -22.51 7.27
CA GLY A 128 -2.57 -21.58 7.51
C GLY A 128 -3.92 -21.93 6.90
N VAL A 129 -4.98 -21.51 7.60
CA VAL A 129 -6.35 -21.45 7.06
C VAL A 129 -6.58 -20.08 6.42
N VAL A 130 -7.07 -20.09 5.17
CA VAL A 130 -7.40 -18.85 4.44
C VAL A 130 -8.91 -18.64 4.40
N GLY A 131 -9.37 -17.52 4.96
CA GLY A 131 -10.73 -17.02 4.76
C GLY A 131 -10.74 -15.92 3.70
N HIS A 132 -11.84 -15.80 2.96
CA HIS A 132 -12.03 -14.74 1.97
C HIS A 132 -13.18 -13.82 2.37
N CYS A 133 -12.91 -12.53 2.48
CA CYS A 133 -13.91 -11.50 2.67
C CYS A 133 -14.27 -10.90 1.31
N ALA A 134 -15.48 -11.17 0.83
CA ALA A 134 -15.92 -10.73 -0.50
C ALA A 134 -16.28 -9.25 -0.56
N ASN A 135 -16.57 -8.61 0.58
CA ASN A 135 -17.03 -7.23 0.63
C ASN A 135 -16.33 -6.47 1.78
N VAL A 136 -15.56 -5.46 1.43
CA VAL A 136 -14.83 -4.63 2.40
C VAL A 136 -15.77 -3.98 3.45
N LYS A 137 -17.06 -3.80 3.12
CA LYS A 137 -18.05 -3.28 4.08
C LYS A 137 -18.34 -4.25 5.24
N THR A 138 -18.14 -5.55 5.04
CA THR A 138 -18.29 -6.59 6.08
C THR A 138 -16.98 -6.94 6.77
N LEU A 139 -15.88 -6.27 6.42
CA LEU A 139 -14.54 -6.63 6.89
C LEU A 139 -14.44 -6.70 8.42
N LEU A 140 -15.00 -5.74 9.15
CA LEU A 140 -14.91 -5.74 10.62
C LEU A 140 -15.67 -6.90 11.28
N PRO A 141 -16.95 -7.19 10.94
CA PRO A 141 -17.62 -8.41 11.38
C PRO A 141 -16.88 -9.70 10.98
N ASP A 142 -16.34 -9.76 9.76
CA ASP A 142 -15.61 -10.93 9.27
C ASP A 142 -14.30 -11.15 10.05
N LEU A 143 -13.55 -10.09 10.38
CA LEU A 143 -12.38 -10.15 11.26
C LEU A 143 -12.74 -10.68 12.65
N GLN A 144 -13.88 -10.21 13.22
CA GLN A 144 -14.32 -10.62 14.55
C GLN A 144 -14.79 -12.06 14.62
N SER A 145 -15.39 -12.60 13.55
CA SER A 145 -15.85 -13.99 13.50
C SER A 145 -14.76 -14.97 13.09
N PHE A 146 -13.83 -14.54 12.21
CA PHE A 146 -12.75 -15.39 11.69
C PHE A 146 -11.55 -15.48 12.62
N HIS A 147 -11.29 -14.46 13.45
CA HIS A 147 -10.15 -14.37 14.38
C HIS A 147 -8.79 -14.61 13.71
N PRO A 148 -8.39 -13.81 12.72
CA PRO A 148 -7.11 -14.00 12.04
C PRO A 148 -5.93 -13.80 13.00
N THR A 149 -4.83 -14.53 12.77
CA THR A 149 -3.57 -14.39 13.52
C THR A 149 -2.61 -13.43 12.86
N TYR A 150 -2.75 -13.26 11.54
CA TYR A 150 -2.06 -12.22 10.79
C TYR A 150 -2.97 -11.64 9.70
N LEU A 151 -2.67 -10.42 9.30
CA LEU A 151 -3.40 -9.70 8.27
C LEU A 151 -2.48 -9.27 7.15
N LEU A 152 -3.07 -9.19 5.95
CA LEU A 152 -2.50 -8.49 4.82
C LEU A 152 -3.22 -7.15 4.69
N CYS A 153 -2.48 -6.05 4.67
CA CYS A 153 -3.09 -4.77 4.37
C CYS A 153 -2.12 -3.80 3.67
N VAL A 154 -2.69 -2.77 3.10
CA VAL A 154 -1.93 -1.61 2.64
C VAL A 154 -1.87 -0.57 3.76
N PRO A 155 -0.85 0.29 3.81
CA PRO A 155 -0.67 1.31 4.85
C PRO A 155 -1.93 2.11 5.15
N ARG A 156 -2.70 2.47 4.12
CA ARG A 156 -3.96 3.23 4.25
C ARG A 156 -5.00 2.57 5.17
N VAL A 157 -5.04 1.25 5.21
CA VAL A 157 -5.95 0.52 6.12
C VAL A 157 -5.54 0.77 7.58
N LEU A 158 -4.25 0.69 7.88
CA LEU A 158 -3.72 0.95 9.22
C LEU A 158 -3.92 2.42 9.65
N GLU A 159 -3.71 3.36 8.72
CA GLU A 159 -4.01 4.78 8.95
C GLU A 159 -5.49 5.00 9.30
N LYS A 160 -6.41 4.42 8.51
CA LYS A 160 -7.85 4.52 8.76
C LYS A 160 -8.24 3.89 10.10
N VAL A 161 -7.69 2.74 10.48
CA VAL A 161 -7.94 2.12 11.78
C VAL A 161 -7.47 3.02 12.94
N TYR A 162 -6.27 3.60 12.84
CA TYR A 162 -5.77 4.54 13.84
C TYR A 162 -6.65 5.79 13.94
N ASN A 163 -6.95 6.41 12.81
CA ASN A 163 -7.74 7.65 12.75
C ASN A 163 -9.19 7.42 13.23
N ALA A 164 -9.80 6.28 12.89
CA ALA A 164 -11.13 5.90 13.40
C ALA A 164 -11.14 5.70 14.92
N ALA A 165 -10.08 5.14 15.47
CA ALA A 165 -9.94 4.99 16.92
C ALA A 165 -9.75 6.33 17.64
N ASP A 166 -8.92 7.24 17.11
CA ASP A 166 -8.74 8.62 17.63
C ASP A 166 -10.08 9.38 17.57
N ALA A 167 -10.79 9.29 16.45
CA ALA A 167 -12.09 9.92 16.25
C ALA A 167 -13.17 9.36 17.19
N LYS A 168 -13.21 8.04 17.38
CA LYS A 168 -14.15 7.37 18.32
C LYS A 168 -13.88 7.74 19.78
N ALA A 169 -12.64 8.05 20.15
CA ALA A 169 -12.30 8.58 21.45
C ALA A 169 -12.94 9.97 21.70
N GLY A 170 -13.34 10.66 20.64
CA GLY A 170 -14.13 11.89 20.68
C GLY A 170 -13.35 13.09 21.19
N SER A 171 -13.84 13.70 22.28
CA SER A 171 -13.23 14.85 22.95
C SER A 171 -13.03 14.61 24.45
N GLY A 172 -12.30 15.49 25.12
CA GLY A 172 -12.14 15.45 26.57
C GLY A 172 -11.23 14.31 27.07
N THR A 173 -11.62 13.66 28.17
CA THR A 173 -10.76 12.70 28.87
C THR A 173 -10.46 11.45 28.06
N LYS A 174 -11.42 10.91 27.32
CA LYS A 174 -11.21 9.70 26.50
C LYS A 174 -10.17 9.92 25.43
N LEU A 175 -10.22 11.06 24.74
CA LEU A 175 -9.21 11.45 23.73
C LEU A 175 -7.83 11.62 24.37
N LYS A 176 -7.75 12.26 25.53
CA LYS A 176 -6.49 12.39 26.27
C LYS A 176 -5.88 11.03 26.63
N ILE A 177 -6.72 10.09 27.09
CA ILE A 177 -6.29 8.71 27.40
C ILE A 177 -5.80 8.01 26.14
N PHE A 178 -6.53 8.09 25.02
CA PHE A 178 -6.12 7.48 23.75
C PHE A 178 -4.77 8.04 23.28
N ARG A 179 -4.60 9.35 23.25
CA ARG A 179 -3.36 10.02 22.82
C ARG A 179 -2.19 9.73 23.76
N TRP A 180 -2.44 9.67 25.07
CA TRP A 180 -1.43 9.21 26.02
C TRP A 180 -1.03 7.76 25.73
N ALA A 181 -1.98 6.85 25.56
CA ALA A 181 -1.72 5.46 25.23
C ALA A 181 -0.95 5.32 23.92
N ALA A 182 -1.31 6.07 22.88
CA ALA A 182 -0.58 6.09 21.60
C ALA A 182 0.88 6.54 21.80
N LYS A 183 1.12 7.58 22.62
CA LYS A 183 2.48 8.01 22.95
C LYS A 183 3.25 6.93 23.70
N VAL A 184 2.62 6.27 24.67
CA VAL A 184 3.22 5.16 25.44
C VAL A 184 3.58 4.00 24.51
N ALA A 185 2.69 3.61 23.56
CA ALA A 185 2.97 2.56 22.59
C ALA A 185 4.21 2.88 21.74
N ILE A 186 4.29 4.08 21.17
CA ILE A 186 5.42 4.52 20.34
C ILE A 186 6.72 4.54 21.15
N THR A 187 6.69 5.12 22.36
CA THR A 187 7.88 5.19 23.24
C THR A 187 8.33 3.80 23.68
N TYR A 188 7.40 2.92 24.02
CA TYR A 188 7.68 1.53 24.39
C TYR A 188 8.33 0.77 23.22
N SER A 189 7.76 0.91 22.03
CA SER A 189 8.29 0.27 20.83
C SER A 189 9.69 0.77 20.48
N ARG A 190 9.96 2.07 20.56
CA ARG A 190 11.31 2.61 20.33
C ARG A 190 12.33 2.09 21.34
N ALA A 191 11.93 2.05 22.60
CA ALA A 191 12.81 1.53 23.64
C ALA A 191 13.17 0.05 23.45
N LEU A 192 12.36 -0.75 22.71
CA LEU A 192 12.72 -2.14 22.36
C LEU A 192 13.90 -2.22 21.39
N ASP A 193 14.12 -1.18 20.59
CA ASP A 193 15.25 -1.11 19.63
C ASP A 193 16.55 -0.60 20.29
N GLU A 194 16.47 -0.19 21.56
CA GLU A 194 17.57 0.39 22.34
C GLU A 194 17.90 -0.54 23.54
N ALA A 195 18.15 0.04 24.69
CA ALA A 195 18.46 -0.68 25.95
C ALA A 195 17.23 -1.39 26.59
N GLY A 196 16.08 -1.31 25.97
CA GLY A 196 14.81 -1.84 26.47
C GLY A 196 14.00 -0.84 27.31
N PRO A 197 12.69 -1.09 27.48
CA PRO A 197 11.81 -0.17 28.21
C PRO A 197 12.07 -0.19 29.71
N SER A 198 12.07 1.01 30.32
CA SER A 198 12.20 1.20 31.78
C SER A 198 11.00 0.57 32.54
N THR A 199 11.17 0.32 33.83
CA THR A 199 10.09 -0.24 34.68
C THR A 199 8.85 0.65 34.69
N SER A 200 9.02 1.96 34.77
CA SER A 200 7.90 2.93 34.71
C SER A 200 7.18 2.87 33.37
N LEU A 201 7.90 2.74 32.26
CA LEU A 201 7.33 2.61 30.92
C LEU A 201 6.59 1.27 30.75
N LYS A 202 7.10 0.18 31.31
CA LYS A 202 6.40 -1.12 31.35
C LYS A 202 5.08 -1.06 32.14
N LEU A 203 5.04 -0.34 33.25
CA LEU A 203 3.80 -0.12 34.02
C LEU A 203 2.79 0.73 33.24
N ALA A 204 3.25 1.84 32.65
CA ALA A 204 2.41 2.70 31.82
C ALA A 204 1.84 1.92 30.61
N HIS A 205 2.64 1.08 29.97
CA HIS A 205 2.23 0.22 28.87
C HIS A 205 1.15 -0.78 29.28
N ARG A 206 1.28 -1.44 30.44
CA ARG A 206 0.24 -2.34 30.97
C ARG A 206 -1.08 -1.61 31.27
N ALA A 207 -1.01 -0.39 31.78
CA ALA A 207 -2.20 0.43 32.01
C ALA A 207 -2.85 0.83 30.66
N ALA A 208 -2.06 1.25 29.70
CA ALA A 208 -2.53 1.57 28.35
C ALA A 208 -3.14 0.34 27.63
N ASP A 209 -2.58 -0.85 27.87
CA ASP A 209 -3.11 -2.10 27.32
C ASP A 209 -4.55 -2.36 27.79
N ARG A 210 -4.80 -2.26 29.10
CA ARG A 210 -6.13 -2.45 29.68
C ARG A 210 -7.14 -1.40 29.21
N LEU A 211 -6.71 -0.16 29.03
CA LEU A 211 -7.60 0.96 28.72
C LEU A 211 -7.87 1.13 27.24
N VAL A 212 -6.92 0.76 26.38
CA VAL A 212 -6.95 1.10 24.95
C VAL A 212 -6.57 -0.08 24.04
N TYR A 213 -5.38 -0.71 24.23
CA TYR A 213 -4.86 -1.63 23.22
C TYR A 213 -5.65 -2.91 23.08
N SER A 214 -6.18 -3.46 24.21
CA SER A 214 -7.06 -4.63 24.17
C SER A 214 -8.29 -4.40 23.30
N THR A 215 -8.89 -3.21 23.37
CA THR A 215 -10.04 -2.83 22.53
C THR A 215 -9.65 -2.73 21.07
N LEU A 216 -8.49 -2.14 20.75
CA LEU A 216 -8.01 -2.05 19.37
C LEU A 216 -7.75 -3.45 18.76
N ARG A 217 -7.11 -4.34 19.52
CA ARG A 217 -6.89 -5.72 19.06
C ARG A 217 -8.20 -6.47 18.86
N SER A 218 -9.16 -6.30 19.76
CA SER A 218 -10.50 -6.93 19.65
C SER A 218 -11.24 -6.49 18.39
N MET A 219 -11.10 -5.23 17.96
CA MET A 219 -11.70 -4.74 16.71
C MET A 219 -11.16 -5.48 15.48
N LEU A 220 -9.93 -5.98 15.53
CA LEU A 220 -9.28 -6.75 14.48
C LEU A 220 -9.36 -8.28 14.68
N GLY A 221 -10.30 -8.74 15.52
CA GLY A 221 -10.52 -10.16 15.79
C GLY A 221 -9.79 -10.72 17.03
N GLY A 222 -9.00 -9.91 17.72
CA GLY A 222 -8.36 -10.25 19.00
C GLY A 222 -7.04 -11.04 18.91
N ASN A 223 -6.82 -11.79 17.81
CA ASN A 223 -5.69 -12.71 17.69
C ASN A 223 -4.57 -12.22 16.76
N VAL A 224 -4.75 -11.08 16.12
CA VAL A 224 -3.75 -10.52 15.18
C VAL A 224 -2.46 -10.16 15.92
N ARG A 225 -1.38 -10.84 15.60
CA ARG A 225 -0.02 -10.60 16.10
C ARG A 225 0.88 -9.92 15.08
N TYR A 226 0.62 -10.21 13.82
CA TYR A 226 1.42 -9.70 12.70
C TYR A 226 0.55 -9.07 11.63
N VAL A 227 1.08 -8.03 11.00
CA VAL A 227 0.47 -7.40 9.84
C VAL A 227 1.53 -7.32 8.75
N ILE A 228 1.31 -7.98 7.62
CA ILE A 228 2.17 -7.84 6.45
C ILE A 228 1.67 -6.60 5.69
N SER A 229 2.52 -5.60 5.56
CA SER A 229 2.19 -4.33 4.92
C SER A 229 3.07 -4.08 3.70
N GLY A 230 2.46 -3.68 2.60
CA GLY A 230 3.18 -3.37 1.37
C GLY A 230 2.37 -2.50 0.42
N GLY A 231 2.97 -2.18 -0.72
CA GLY A 231 2.35 -1.35 -1.74
C GLY A 231 2.43 0.17 -1.50
N GLY A 232 3.00 0.60 -0.39
CA GLY A 232 3.29 1.98 -0.02
C GLY A 232 3.96 2.03 1.34
N PRO A 233 4.59 3.14 1.75
CA PRO A 233 5.22 3.29 3.06
C PRO A 233 4.18 3.48 4.16
N LEU A 234 4.41 2.86 5.33
CA LEU A 234 3.53 3.03 6.51
C LEU A 234 3.90 4.27 7.33
N GLY A 235 5.14 4.68 7.30
CA GLY A 235 5.67 5.70 8.17
C GLY A 235 6.01 5.18 9.59
N GLU A 236 7.17 5.61 10.09
CA GLU A 236 7.75 5.09 11.33
C GLU A 236 6.82 5.24 12.55
N ARG A 237 6.06 6.34 12.62
CA ARG A 237 5.15 6.59 13.75
C ARG A 237 4.10 5.49 13.91
N LEU A 238 3.48 5.08 12.81
CA LEU A 238 2.45 4.03 12.85
C LEU A 238 3.07 2.64 13.01
N GLY A 239 4.23 2.38 12.41
CA GLY A 239 4.98 1.15 12.66
C GLY A 239 5.27 0.95 14.14
N HIS A 240 5.82 1.97 14.82
CA HIS A 240 6.06 1.94 16.26
C HIS A 240 4.77 1.85 17.08
N PHE A 241 3.71 2.55 16.67
CA PHE A 241 2.42 2.47 17.35
C PHE A 241 1.87 1.04 17.35
N TYR A 242 1.76 0.42 16.18
CA TYR A 242 1.20 -0.93 16.06
C TYR A 242 2.06 -1.97 16.76
N ARG A 243 3.39 -1.92 16.65
CA ARG A 243 4.28 -2.79 17.41
C ARG A 243 4.11 -2.60 18.91
N GLY A 244 3.95 -1.37 19.39
CA GLY A 244 3.68 -1.06 20.79
C GLY A 244 2.30 -1.51 21.28
N VAL A 245 1.32 -1.62 20.38
CA VAL A 245 -0.02 -2.20 20.68
C VAL A 245 0.01 -3.74 20.71
N GLY A 246 1.11 -4.36 20.29
CA GLY A 246 1.28 -5.81 20.25
C GLY A 246 0.95 -6.44 18.90
N MET A 247 0.90 -5.64 17.83
CA MET A 247 0.72 -6.09 16.44
C MET A 247 1.93 -5.64 15.62
N SER A 248 2.89 -6.52 15.38
CA SER A 248 4.09 -6.18 14.63
C SER A 248 3.79 -6.03 13.15
N VAL A 249 4.10 -4.87 12.58
CA VAL A 249 3.96 -4.65 11.14
C VAL A 249 5.25 -5.04 10.45
N LEU A 250 5.17 -6.00 9.55
CA LEU A 250 6.25 -6.47 8.69
C LEU A 250 6.10 -5.77 7.34
N GLU A 251 6.80 -4.67 7.17
CA GLU A 251 6.82 -3.96 5.90
C GLU A 251 7.66 -4.71 4.88
N GLY A 252 7.14 -4.82 3.66
CA GLY A 252 7.83 -5.42 2.53
C GLY A 252 7.73 -4.55 1.28
N TYR A 253 8.69 -4.71 0.39
CA TYR A 253 8.75 -4.02 -0.88
C TYR A 253 8.85 -5.01 -2.03
N GLY A 254 8.07 -4.76 -3.06
CA GLY A 254 8.09 -5.51 -4.30
C GLY A 254 7.14 -4.91 -5.32
N LEU A 255 7.16 -5.49 -6.49
CA LEU A 255 6.44 -5.06 -7.67
C LEU A 255 5.58 -6.20 -8.22
N THR A 256 4.75 -5.94 -9.20
CA THR A 256 4.12 -6.99 -10.00
C THR A 256 5.20 -7.82 -10.71
N GLU A 257 6.25 -7.17 -11.13
CA GLU A 257 7.43 -7.70 -11.80
C GLU A 257 8.32 -8.56 -10.89
N THR A 258 8.02 -8.61 -9.58
CA THR A 258 8.69 -9.50 -8.61
C THR A 258 7.74 -10.51 -7.97
N ILE A 259 6.54 -10.70 -8.52
CA ILE A 259 5.41 -11.54 -8.04
C ILE A 259 4.96 -11.23 -6.60
N GLY A 260 5.69 -10.49 -5.86
CA GLY A 260 5.48 -10.17 -4.45
C GLY A 260 6.70 -9.50 -3.86
N PRO A 261 6.98 -9.68 -2.56
CA PRO A 261 8.05 -8.96 -1.90
C PRO A 261 9.43 -9.45 -2.36
N ALA A 262 10.24 -8.53 -2.85
CA ALA A 262 11.68 -8.75 -3.01
C ALA A 262 12.42 -8.64 -1.69
N THR A 263 11.96 -7.75 -0.80
CA THR A 263 12.44 -7.58 0.57
C THR A 263 11.27 -7.58 1.55
N VAL A 264 11.48 -8.06 2.77
CA VAL A 264 10.47 -8.01 3.84
C VAL A 264 11.14 -8.04 5.21
N ASN A 265 10.67 -7.23 6.14
CA ASN A 265 11.03 -7.31 7.55
C ASN A 265 10.59 -8.65 8.15
N THR A 266 11.37 -9.20 9.06
CA THR A 266 11.03 -10.45 9.75
C THR A 266 10.42 -10.19 11.12
N ALA A 267 9.74 -11.20 11.68
CA ALA A 267 9.17 -11.11 13.03
C ALA A 267 10.24 -11.00 14.14
N VAL A 268 11.44 -11.49 13.87
CA VAL A 268 12.56 -11.52 14.84
C VAL A 268 13.44 -10.28 14.72
N GLN A 269 13.67 -9.83 13.48
CA GLN A 269 14.52 -8.68 13.18
C GLN A 269 13.76 -7.73 12.26
N SER A 270 13.09 -6.74 12.84
CA SER A 270 12.35 -5.71 12.11
C SER A 270 12.95 -4.35 12.41
N LYS A 271 13.37 -3.62 11.37
CA LYS A 271 13.78 -2.22 11.45
C LYS A 271 12.65 -1.34 10.91
N ILE A 272 11.89 -0.72 11.80
CA ILE A 272 10.80 0.18 11.43
C ILE A 272 11.35 1.36 10.59
N GLY A 273 10.64 1.69 9.50
CA GLY A 273 11.09 2.69 8.53
C GLY A 273 11.96 2.11 7.41
N THR A 274 12.15 0.79 7.38
CA THR A 274 12.75 0.04 6.27
C THR A 274 11.76 -0.99 5.74
N VAL A 275 12.02 -1.50 4.53
CA VAL A 275 11.22 -2.57 3.92
C VAL A 275 11.93 -3.93 4.05
N GLY A 276 12.86 -4.05 4.99
CA GLY A 276 13.55 -5.29 5.32
C GLY A 276 14.72 -5.65 4.39
N PRO A 277 15.40 -6.75 4.69
CA PRO A 277 16.43 -7.33 3.83
C PRO A 277 15.80 -8.16 2.71
N PRO A 278 16.59 -8.55 1.66
CA PRO A 278 16.13 -9.39 0.58
C PRO A 278 15.61 -10.75 1.07
N VAL A 279 14.41 -11.16 0.60
CA VAL A 279 13.88 -12.51 0.85
C VAL A 279 14.78 -13.55 0.19
N THR A 280 15.00 -14.69 0.83
CA THR A 280 15.82 -15.78 0.31
C THR A 280 15.49 -16.10 -1.15
N GLY A 281 16.53 -16.15 -1.98
CA GLY A 281 16.42 -16.34 -3.43
C GLY A 281 16.31 -15.05 -4.25
N ASN A 282 16.22 -13.90 -3.61
CA ASN A 282 16.34 -12.58 -4.23
C ASN A 282 17.63 -11.88 -3.78
N SER A 283 18.10 -10.99 -4.61
CA SER A 283 19.20 -10.07 -4.32
C SER A 283 18.76 -8.65 -4.69
N VAL A 284 19.20 -7.68 -3.90
CA VAL A 284 18.94 -6.26 -4.12
C VAL A 284 20.26 -5.53 -4.15
N ARG A 285 20.44 -4.64 -5.09
CA ARG A 285 21.54 -3.66 -5.08
C ARG A 285 21.00 -2.25 -5.28
N VAL A 286 21.75 -1.30 -4.78
CA VAL A 286 21.48 0.12 -4.98
C VAL A 286 22.67 0.72 -5.72
N THR A 287 22.41 1.39 -6.82
CA THR A 287 23.46 2.02 -7.64
C THR A 287 24.00 3.28 -6.95
N VAL A 288 25.12 3.84 -7.44
CA VAL A 288 25.66 5.14 -6.97
C VAL A 288 24.66 6.28 -7.05
N ASP A 289 23.73 6.21 -8.04
CA ASP A 289 22.65 7.20 -8.23
C ASP A 289 21.41 6.92 -7.36
N GLY A 290 21.46 5.87 -6.53
CA GLY A 290 20.39 5.46 -5.64
C GLY A 290 19.31 4.61 -6.30
N ASP A 291 19.46 4.15 -7.56
CA ASP A 291 18.47 3.28 -8.20
C ASP A 291 18.50 1.89 -7.60
N ILE A 292 17.31 1.36 -7.33
CA ILE A 292 17.14 0.01 -6.78
C ILE A 292 17.02 -0.98 -7.94
N GLU A 293 17.86 -2.01 -7.91
CA GLU A 293 17.83 -3.10 -8.87
C GLU A 293 17.67 -4.44 -8.15
N ILE A 294 16.89 -5.36 -8.73
CA ILE A 294 16.52 -6.66 -8.14
C ILE A 294 16.89 -7.78 -9.10
N LYS A 295 17.43 -8.88 -8.55
CA LYS A 295 17.67 -10.11 -9.28
C LYS A 295 17.29 -11.31 -8.42
N GLY A 296 16.65 -12.33 -8.97
CA GLY A 296 16.33 -13.54 -8.22
C GLY A 296 15.10 -14.27 -8.67
N ILE A 297 14.66 -15.21 -7.83
CA ILE A 297 13.57 -16.14 -8.11
C ILE A 297 12.21 -15.44 -8.26
N GLY A 298 12.03 -14.29 -7.62
CA GLY A 298 10.80 -13.50 -7.72
C GLY A 298 10.68 -12.72 -9.02
N VAL A 299 11.78 -12.43 -9.72
CA VAL A 299 11.79 -11.57 -10.91
C VAL A 299 11.09 -12.25 -12.07
N PHE A 300 10.16 -11.55 -12.71
CA PHE A 300 9.34 -12.00 -13.82
C PHE A 300 10.15 -12.35 -15.09
N ALA A 301 9.52 -13.06 -16.03
CA ALA A 301 10.17 -13.41 -17.30
C ALA A 301 10.27 -12.22 -18.29
N GLY A 302 9.48 -11.18 -18.08
CA GLY A 302 9.42 -9.99 -18.93
C GLY A 302 7.98 -9.56 -19.20
N TYR A 303 7.82 -8.50 -20.00
CA TYR A 303 6.50 -8.05 -20.46
C TYR A 303 6.11 -8.77 -21.75
N LEU A 304 4.87 -9.24 -21.78
CA LEU A 304 4.31 -9.99 -22.90
C LEU A 304 4.36 -9.19 -24.21
N ASN A 305 5.01 -9.73 -25.24
CA ASN A 305 5.11 -9.16 -26.59
C ASN A 305 5.55 -7.67 -26.57
N ASN A 306 6.52 -7.32 -25.72
CA ASN A 306 6.99 -5.94 -25.59
C ASN A 306 8.51 -5.88 -25.38
N ASP A 307 9.24 -6.09 -26.46
CA ASP A 307 10.70 -6.18 -26.45
C ASP A 307 11.36 -4.86 -26.04
N GLU A 308 10.77 -3.70 -26.42
CA GLU A 308 11.26 -2.38 -26.03
C GLU A 308 11.19 -2.21 -24.50
N ALA A 309 10.02 -2.52 -23.90
CA ALA A 309 9.88 -2.44 -22.45
C ALA A 309 10.77 -3.45 -21.72
N ASN A 310 11.05 -4.62 -22.32
CA ASN A 310 11.96 -5.61 -21.77
C ASN A 310 13.41 -5.12 -21.78
N ALA A 311 13.86 -4.50 -22.86
CA ALA A 311 15.19 -3.89 -22.96
C ALA A 311 15.39 -2.76 -21.94
N GLU A 312 14.34 -1.97 -21.66
CA GLU A 312 14.37 -0.94 -20.62
C GLU A 312 14.36 -1.53 -19.21
N ALA A 313 13.59 -2.61 -18.98
CA ALA A 313 13.38 -3.18 -17.66
C ALA A 313 14.63 -3.88 -17.12
N PHE A 314 15.47 -4.44 -17.96
CA PHE A 314 16.64 -5.21 -17.51
C PHE A 314 17.97 -4.51 -17.83
N THR A 315 18.93 -4.71 -16.95
CA THR A 315 20.33 -4.36 -17.21
C THR A 315 20.99 -5.43 -18.07
N ALA A 316 22.15 -5.12 -18.65
CA ALA A 316 22.91 -6.08 -19.45
C ALA A 316 23.33 -7.34 -18.66
N ASP A 317 23.53 -7.23 -17.34
CA ASP A 317 23.85 -8.33 -16.41
C ASP A 317 22.60 -8.96 -15.76
N GLY A 318 21.40 -8.65 -16.26
CA GLY A 318 20.14 -9.33 -15.96
C GLY A 318 19.49 -8.91 -14.63
N TRP A 319 19.73 -7.69 -14.15
CA TRP A 319 18.98 -7.11 -13.01
C TRP A 319 17.77 -6.36 -13.49
N LEU A 320 16.67 -6.50 -12.77
CA LEU A 320 15.46 -5.70 -12.99
C LEU A 320 15.68 -4.29 -12.45
N ARG A 321 15.52 -3.28 -13.30
CA ARG A 321 15.44 -1.87 -12.90
C ARG A 321 14.04 -1.59 -12.37
N THR A 322 13.92 -1.31 -11.09
CA THR A 322 12.60 -1.09 -10.45
C THR A 322 11.98 0.27 -10.77
N GLY A 323 12.82 1.25 -11.12
CA GLY A 323 12.44 2.66 -11.23
C GLY A 323 12.23 3.33 -9.87
N ASP A 324 12.46 2.63 -8.78
CA ASP A 324 12.43 3.17 -7.42
C ASP A 324 13.85 3.52 -6.97
N ILE A 325 13.95 4.46 -6.03
CA ILE A 325 15.21 4.93 -5.45
C ILE A 325 15.23 4.67 -3.93
N GLY A 326 16.41 4.41 -3.40
CA GLY A 326 16.59 4.10 -1.99
C GLY A 326 18.02 3.91 -1.57
N SER A 327 18.21 3.31 -0.39
CA SER A 327 19.51 2.99 0.19
C SER A 327 19.46 1.65 0.93
N LEU A 328 20.59 0.97 0.98
CA LEU A 328 20.83 -0.17 1.88
C LEU A 328 21.65 0.31 3.07
N ASP A 329 21.25 -0.10 4.27
CA ASP A 329 22.09 0.11 5.44
C ASP A 329 23.18 -0.98 5.58
N GLU A 330 24.04 -0.85 6.59
CA GLU A 330 25.17 -1.76 6.85
C GLU A 330 24.72 -3.21 7.14
N ASP A 331 23.48 -3.40 7.61
CA ASP A 331 22.88 -4.71 7.88
C ASP A 331 22.09 -5.26 6.69
N GLY A 332 22.06 -4.54 5.54
CA GLY A 332 21.38 -4.94 4.32
C GLY A 332 19.88 -4.66 4.30
N TYR A 333 19.37 -3.81 5.19
CA TYR A 333 17.97 -3.37 5.16
C TYR A 333 17.75 -2.29 4.11
N LEU A 334 16.75 -2.48 3.26
CA LEU A 334 16.40 -1.54 2.22
C LEU A 334 15.47 -0.46 2.76
N ARG A 335 15.79 0.80 2.46
CA ARG A 335 14.92 1.96 2.65
C ARG A 335 14.56 2.55 1.30
N ILE A 336 13.26 2.66 1.02
CA ILE A 336 12.75 3.32 -0.20
C ILE A 336 12.63 4.81 0.09
N THR A 337 13.16 5.64 -0.80
CA THR A 337 13.08 7.10 -0.67
C THR A 337 12.17 7.74 -1.72
N GLY A 338 11.81 7.04 -2.79
CA GLY A 338 10.86 7.52 -3.78
C GLY A 338 10.91 6.78 -5.10
N ARG A 339 10.29 7.35 -6.12
CA ARG A 339 10.32 6.91 -7.51
C ARG A 339 11.12 7.85 -8.37
N ARG A 340 12.00 7.33 -9.21
CA ARG A 340 12.86 8.14 -10.09
C ARG A 340 12.04 9.09 -10.98
N LYS A 341 10.98 8.58 -11.61
CA LYS A 341 10.09 9.35 -12.50
C LYS A 341 9.15 10.32 -11.79
N GLU A 342 9.04 10.23 -10.45
CA GLU A 342 8.18 11.09 -9.64
C GLU A 342 8.97 12.14 -8.86
N LEU A 343 10.30 12.12 -8.94
CA LEU A 343 11.13 13.17 -8.35
C LEU A 343 10.74 14.52 -8.95
N ILE A 344 10.48 15.46 -8.08
CA ILE A 344 10.24 16.85 -8.44
C ILE A 344 11.59 17.55 -8.48
N ILE A 345 11.90 18.20 -9.60
CA ILE A 345 13.10 19.05 -9.74
C ILE A 345 12.64 20.49 -9.68
N THR A 346 12.89 21.16 -8.57
CA THR A 346 12.52 22.58 -8.43
C THR A 346 13.31 23.46 -9.40
N ALA A 347 12.85 24.68 -9.65
CA ALA A 347 13.57 25.67 -10.46
C ALA A 347 15.00 25.96 -9.95
N GLY A 348 15.24 25.75 -8.65
CA GLY A 348 16.57 25.85 -8.02
C GLY A 348 17.43 24.58 -8.17
N GLY A 349 16.99 23.56 -8.94
CA GLY A 349 17.72 22.32 -9.17
C GLY A 349 17.68 21.32 -7.99
N LYS A 350 16.83 21.53 -6.99
CA LYS A 350 16.71 20.61 -5.86
C LYS A 350 15.79 19.44 -6.22
N ASN A 351 16.29 18.21 -6.04
CA ASN A 351 15.49 16.99 -6.13
C ASN A 351 14.67 16.81 -4.85
N VAL A 352 13.36 16.62 -4.98
CA VAL A 352 12.42 16.40 -3.90
C VAL A 352 11.63 15.13 -4.16
N ALA A 353 11.62 14.20 -3.20
CA ALA A 353 10.82 12.99 -3.23
C ALA A 353 9.41 13.31 -2.66
N PRO A 354 8.37 13.41 -3.49
CA PRO A 354 7.03 13.83 -3.03
C PRO A 354 6.41 12.85 -2.04
N ALA A 355 6.70 11.57 -2.17
CA ALA A 355 6.13 10.50 -1.36
C ALA A 355 6.35 10.73 0.14
N ILE A 356 7.51 11.22 0.56
CA ILE A 356 7.83 11.50 1.97
C ILE A 356 6.85 12.51 2.57
N LEU A 357 6.56 13.57 1.83
CA LEU A 357 5.64 14.63 2.25
C LEU A 357 4.18 14.16 2.18
N GLU A 358 3.81 13.47 1.09
CA GLU A 358 2.46 12.98 0.85
C GLU A 358 2.02 11.98 1.91
N ASP A 359 2.87 11.02 2.24
CA ASP A 359 2.56 9.96 3.20
C ASP A 359 2.42 10.52 4.63
N ARG A 360 3.27 11.46 5.01
CA ARG A 360 3.16 12.10 6.34
C ARG A 360 1.90 12.94 6.45
N LEU A 361 1.54 13.69 5.40
CA LEU A 361 0.36 14.56 5.42
C LEU A 361 -0.94 13.75 5.37
N ARG A 362 -0.96 12.62 4.63
CA ARG A 362 -2.09 11.67 4.65
C ARG A 362 -2.36 11.05 6.02
N GLY A 363 -1.39 11.00 6.89
CA GLY A 363 -1.59 10.59 8.30
C GLY A 363 -2.50 11.52 9.12
N HIS A 364 -2.90 12.69 8.60
CA HIS A 364 -3.84 13.58 9.28
C HIS A 364 -5.30 13.14 9.02
N PRO A 365 -6.18 13.09 10.06
CA PRO A 365 -7.55 12.56 9.93
C PRO A 365 -8.43 13.22 8.87
N LEU A 366 -8.22 14.52 8.61
CA LEU A 366 -8.98 15.26 7.58
C LEU A 366 -8.50 14.99 6.16
N VAL A 367 -7.34 14.37 5.97
CA VAL A 367 -6.73 14.25 4.66
C VAL A 367 -7.09 12.92 4.02
N SER A 368 -7.74 12.96 2.86
CA SER A 368 -7.97 11.78 2.02
C SER A 368 -6.80 11.50 1.12
N GLN A 369 -6.46 12.44 0.24
CA GLN A 369 -5.36 12.33 -0.71
C GLN A 369 -4.50 13.59 -0.72
N VAL A 370 -3.26 13.42 -1.15
CA VAL A 370 -2.28 14.51 -1.32
C VAL A 370 -1.54 14.30 -2.62
N VAL A 371 -1.32 15.38 -3.36
CA VAL A 371 -0.37 15.44 -4.47
C VAL A 371 0.55 16.61 -4.26
N VAL A 372 1.81 16.32 -4.03
CA VAL A 372 2.87 17.34 -3.91
C VAL A 372 3.29 17.78 -5.30
N VAL A 373 3.39 19.07 -5.54
CA VAL A 373 3.71 19.71 -6.81
C VAL A 373 4.86 20.68 -6.65
N GLY A 374 5.58 20.98 -7.73
CA GLY A 374 6.72 21.90 -7.65
C GLY A 374 7.76 21.69 -8.76
N ASP A 375 7.48 20.83 -9.74
CA ASP A 375 8.41 20.61 -10.86
C ASP A 375 8.62 21.89 -11.66
N ASN A 376 9.88 22.28 -11.85
CA ASN A 376 10.29 23.57 -12.43
C ASN A 376 9.69 24.81 -11.74
N GLN A 377 9.22 24.68 -10.50
CA GLN A 377 8.63 25.79 -9.73
C GLN A 377 9.58 26.29 -8.63
N PRO A 378 9.42 27.54 -8.16
CA PRO A 378 10.33 28.13 -7.18
C PRO A 378 10.24 27.52 -5.78
N PHE A 379 9.18 26.79 -5.49
CA PHE A 379 8.96 26.12 -4.21
C PHE A 379 7.99 24.93 -4.33
N ILE A 380 7.97 24.09 -3.32
CA ILE A 380 7.07 22.92 -3.23
C ILE A 380 5.70 23.35 -2.68
N SER A 381 4.64 22.84 -3.30
CA SER A 381 3.25 23.04 -2.89
C SER A 381 2.50 21.70 -2.84
N ALA A 382 1.27 21.71 -2.33
CA ALA A 382 0.44 20.52 -2.26
C ALA A 382 -1.02 20.79 -2.67
N LEU A 383 -1.62 19.80 -3.34
CA LEU A 383 -3.06 19.67 -3.50
C LEU A 383 -3.55 18.66 -2.46
N ILE A 384 -4.57 19.00 -1.69
CA ILE A 384 -5.11 18.19 -0.59
C ILE A 384 -6.59 17.97 -0.82
N THR A 385 -7.07 16.73 -0.68
CA THR A 385 -8.50 16.44 -0.60
C THR A 385 -8.90 16.07 0.81
N LEU A 386 -10.15 16.38 1.20
CA LEU A 386 -10.68 16.06 2.53
C LEU A 386 -11.32 14.68 2.54
N ASP A 387 -11.15 13.96 3.66
CA ASP A 387 -11.81 12.68 3.90
C ASP A 387 -13.26 12.92 4.37
N ALA A 388 -14.22 12.72 3.47
CA ALA A 388 -15.63 12.97 3.71
C ALA A 388 -16.21 12.08 4.83
N ASP A 389 -15.67 10.86 5.02
CA ASP A 389 -16.12 9.94 6.06
C ASP A 389 -15.65 10.41 7.46
N MET A 390 -14.47 11.02 7.52
CA MET A 390 -13.86 11.48 8.79
C MET A 390 -14.28 12.89 9.16
N LEU A 391 -14.68 13.72 8.20
CA LEU A 391 -14.99 15.13 8.38
C LEU A 391 -16.08 15.37 9.44
N PRO A 392 -17.26 14.71 9.43
CA PRO A 392 -18.32 14.98 10.41
C PRO A 392 -17.86 14.75 11.86
N GLN A 393 -17.16 13.66 12.11
CA GLN A 393 -16.65 13.34 13.43
C GLN A 393 -15.54 14.30 13.86
N TRP A 394 -14.68 14.73 12.92
CA TRP A 394 -13.64 15.71 13.20
C TRP A 394 -14.24 17.07 13.59
N LEU A 395 -15.22 17.57 12.84
CA LEU A 395 -15.95 18.81 13.15
C LEU A 395 -16.57 18.76 14.54
N LYS A 396 -17.30 17.70 14.85
CA LYS A 396 -17.92 17.46 16.17
C LYS A 396 -16.87 17.50 17.29
N ASN A 397 -15.70 16.87 17.09
CA ASN A 397 -14.65 16.82 18.10
C ASN A 397 -13.99 18.19 18.35
N HIS A 398 -14.13 19.13 17.40
CA HIS A 398 -13.59 20.49 17.50
C HIS A 398 -14.67 21.53 17.82
N GLY A 399 -15.91 21.09 18.10
CA GLY A 399 -17.02 22.00 18.47
C GLY A 399 -17.52 22.84 17.29
N LEU A 400 -17.31 22.37 16.06
CA LEU A 400 -17.77 23.02 14.85
C LEU A 400 -19.11 22.43 14.40
N GLU A 401 -19.94 23.24 13.76
CA GLU A 401 -21.19 22.77 13.13
C GLU A 401 -20.86 21.86 11.95
N GLU A 402 -21.80 20.96 11.66
CA GLU A 402 -21.72 20.09 10.48
C GLU A 402 -21.75 20.94 9.21
N MET A 403 -20.84 20.65 8.29
CA MET A 403 -20.71 21.36 7.03
C MET A 403 -20.28 20.43 5.89
N SER A 404 -20.56 20.84 4.65
CA SER A 404 -20.13 20.09 3.47
C SER A 404 -18.62 20.16 3.27
N VAL A 405 -18.07 19.27 2.43
CA VAL A 405 -16.63 19.28 2.06
C VAL A 405 -16.24 20.61 1.41
N GLU A 406 -17.14 21.19 0.57
CA GLU A 406 -16.90 22.48 -0.09
C GLU A 406 -16.82 23.64 0.90
N GLN A 407 -17.64 23.59 1.95
CA GLN A 407 -17.61 24.58 3.04
C GLN A 407 -16.36 24.39 3.91
N ALA A 408 -16.06 23.14 4.26
CA ALA A 408 -14.89 22.77 5.06
C ALA A 408 -13.57 23.16 4.38
N ALA A 409 -13.48 23.01 3.05
CA ALA A 409 -12.31 23.41 2.27
C ALA A 409 -11.98 24.94 2.36
N LYS A 410 -12.92 25.75 2.80
CA LYS A 410 -12.79 27.20 2.98
C LYS A 410 -12.86 27.64 4.45
N ASN A 411 -13.16 26.70 5.35
CA ASN A 411 -13.33 27.01 6.77
C ASN A 411 -11.98 27.32 7.44
N PRO A 412 -11.85 28.45 8.14
CA PRO A 412 -10.58 28.87 8.77
C PRO A 412 -10.01 27.86 9.76
N GLU A 413 -10.86 27.19 10.57
CA GLU A 413 -10.42 26.20 11.56
C GLU A 413 -9.88 24.92 10.89
N VAL A 414 -10.52 24.48 9.80
CA VAL A 414 -10.06 23.35 8.99
C VAL A 414 -8.73 23.69 8.33
N LEU A 415 -8.62 24.87 7.72
CA LEU A 415 -7.38 25.34 7.09
C LEU A 415 -6.25 25.46 8.11
N ALA A 416 -6.50 26.04 9.29
CA ALA A 416 -5.51 26.11 10.37
C ALA A 416 -5.05 24.73 10.87
N ALA A 417 -5.94 23.74 10.89
CA ALA A 417 -5.57 22.36 11.23
C ALA A 417 -4.66 21.72 10.16
N LEU A 418 -4.93 21.98 8.89
CA LEU A 418 -4.10 21.52 7.77
C LEU A 418 -2.74 22.25 7.73
N ASP A 419 -2.68 23.57 8.02
CA ASP A 419 -1.43 24.32 8.17
C ASP A 419 -0.53 23.65 9.22
N ARG A 420 -1.06 23.37 10.41
CA ARG A 420 -0.31 22.63 11.45
C ARG A 420 0.12 21.23 11.02
N ALA A 421 -0.67 20.55 10.16
CA ALA A 421 -0.30 19.27 9.63
C ALA A 421 0.85 19.39 8.61
N VAL A 422 0.83 20.40 7.76
CA VAL A 422 1.91 20.72 6.82
C VAL A 422 3.19 21.09 7.57
N GLU A 423 3.14 21.93 8.61
CA GLU A 423 4.30 22.25 9.44
C GLU A 423 4.97 20.99 10.01
N ARG A 424 4.18 20.10 10.65
CA ARG A 424 4.69 18.82 11.16
C ARG A 424 5.25 17.90 10.06
N THR A 425 4.66 17.96 8.86
CA THR A 425 5.15 17.18 7.71
C THR A 425 6.52 17.70 7.28
N ASN A 426 6.70 19.01 7.24
CA ASN A 426 7.92 19.68 6.86
C ASN A 426 9.11 19.41 7.80
N GLU A 427 8.88 19.00 9.05
CA GLU A 427 9.94 18.58 9.98
C GLU A 427 10.80 17.40 9.46
N ALA A 428 10.29 16.63 8.48
CA ALA A 428 10.99 15.48 7.94
C ALA A 428 11.97 15.79 6.82
N VAL A 429 11.94 17.00 6.30
CA VAL A 429 12.67 17.38 5.10
C VAL A 429 13.41 18.70 5.31
N SER A 430 14.34 19.03 4.41
CA SER A 430 15.03 20.31 4.44
C SER A 430 14.09 21.46 4.08
N ARG A 431 14.51 22.71 4.41
CA ARG A 431 13.75 23.91 4.08
C ARG A 431 13.45 24.04 2.58
N ALA A 432 14.34 23.59 1.72
CA ALA A 432 14.18 23.65 0.27
C ALA A 432 13.14 22.64 -0.25
N GLU A 433 12.90 21.56 0.49
CA GLU A 433 11.96 20.49 0.17
C GLU A 433 10.58 20.69 0.80
N SER A 434 10.46 21.69 1.70
CA SER A 434 9.25 21.95 2.49
C SER A 434 8.09 22.46 1.64
N ILE A 435 6.87 21.99 1.92
CA ILE A 435 5.63 22.54 1.36
C ILE A 435 5.46 23.97 1.86
N ARG A 436 5.39 24.93 0.92
CA ARG A 436 5.25 26.39 1.22
C ARG A 436 3.83 26.90 1.04
N SER A 437 3.00 26.16 0.32
CA SER A 437 1.61 26.50 0.07
C SER A 437 0.83 25.24 -0.23
N PHE A 438 -0.47 25.26 -0.01
CA PHE A 438 -1.35 24.20 -0.44
C PHE A 438 -2.70 24.75 -0.92
N ARG A 439 -3.45 23.89 -1.61
CA ARG A 439 -4.86 24.14 -1.95
C ARG A 439 -5.67 22.91 -1.52
N VAL A 440 -6.82 23.19 -0.90
CA VAL A 440 -7.80 22.16 -0.58
C VAL A 440 -8.76 22.06 -1.76
N LEU A 441 -8.86 20.86 -2.33
CA LEU A 441 -9.78 20.55 -3.41
C LEU A 441 -11.13 20.13 -2.83
N THR A 442 -12.21 20.43 -3.55
CA THR A 442 -13.58 20.09 -3.16
C THR A 442 -13.96 18.65 -3.53
N ASP A 443 -13.37 18.15 -4.62
CA ASP A 443 -13.59 16.78 -5.08
C ASP A 443 -12.50 15.85 -4.57
N ASP A 444 -12.87 14.68 -4.04
CA ASP A 444 -11.89 13.65 -3.70
C ASP A 444 -11.44 12.87 -4.94
N PHE A 445 -10.27 12.23 -4.84
CA PHE A 445 -9.77 11.34 -5.88
C PHE A 445 -10.42 9.97 -5.72
N THR A 446 -10.96 9.45 -6.81
CA THR A 446 -11.65 8.16 -6.85
C THR A 446 -11.25 7.37 -8.09
N GLU A 447 -11.56 6.08 -8.09
CA GLU A 447 -11.43 5.24 -9.28
C GLU A 447 -12.43 5.68 -10.36
N ALA A 448 -13.65 6.05 -9.95
CA ALA A 448 -14.73 6.47 -10.85
C ALA A 448 -14.38 7.74 -11.64
N ASN A 449 -13.67 8.70 -11.03
CA ASN A 449 -13.23 9.92 -11.72
C ASN A 449 -11.84 9.77 -12.37
N GLY A 450 -11.27 8.55 -12.38
CA GLY A 450 -10.04 8.23 -13.07
C GLY A 450 -8.76 8.69 -12.37
N LEU A 451 -8.82 9.24 -11.15
CA LEU A 451 -7.69 9.77 -10.41
C LEU A 451 -7.02 8.76 -9.47
N LEU A 452 -7.68 7.64 -9.18
CA LEU A 452 -7.09 6.51 -8.47
C LEU A 452 -7.01 5.27 -9.37
N THR A 453 -6.08 4.39 -9.03
CA THR A 453 -6.06 3.01 -9.52
C THR A 453 -7.03 2.16 -8.68
N PRO A 454 -7.41 0.93 -9.14
CA PRO A 454 -8.18 -0.02 -8.31
C PRO A 454 -7.50 -0.39 -6.99
N SER A 455 -6.19 -0.21 -6.89
CA SER A 455 -5.42 -0.38 -5.64
C SER A 455 -5.31 0.91 -4.80
N LEU A 456 -6.17 1.91 -5.07
CA LEU A 456 -6.27 3.19 -4.38
C LEU A 456 -4.98 4.06 -4.44
N LYS A 457 -4.15 3.86 -5.45
CA LYS A 457 -2.96 4.70 -5.70
C LYS A 457 -3.34 5.88 -6.59
N VAL A 458 -2.83 7.07 -6.26
CA VAL A 458 -3.06 8.29 -7.05
C VAL A 458 -2.39 8.16 -8.42
N LYS A 459 -3.15 8.43 -9.47
CA LYS A 459 -2.63 8.61 -10.83
C LYS A 459 -2.13 10.04 -10.99
N ARG A 460 -0.89 10.29 -10.54
CA ARG A 460 -0.29 11.63 -10.46
C ARG A 460 -0.45 12.44 -11.75
N ALA A 461 -0.12 11.88 -12.92
CA ALA A 461 -0.22 12.58 -14.18
C ALA A 461 -1.68 13.02 -14.49
N ALA A 462 -2.68 12.18 -14.20
CA ALA A 462 -4.09 12.51 -14.38
C ALA A 462 -4.54 13.61 -13.41
N ALA A 463 -4.09 13.55 -12.16
CA ALA A 463 -4.40 14.58 -11.16
C ALA A 463 -3.78 15.93 -11.55
N LEU A 464 -2.51 15.96 -11.95
CA LEU A 464 -1.85 17.18 -12.41
C LEU A 464 -2.51 17.77 -13.66
N ALA A 465 -2.90 16.94 -14.62
CA ALA A 465 -3.62 17.42 -15.82
C ALA A 465 -5.00 18.00 -15.46
N LYS A 466 -5.75 17.34 -14.57
CA LYS A 466 -7.09 17.82 -14.17
C LYS A 466 -7.03 19.13 -13.39
N TYR A 467 -6.04 19.33 -12.56
CA TYR A 467 -5.92 20.49 -11.67
C TYR A 467 -4.79 21.46 -12.06
N ALA A 468 -4.42 21.49 -13.35
CA ALA A 468 -3.36 22.37 -13.85
C ALA A 468 -3.61 23.84 -13.49
N ASP A 469 -4.82 24.36 -13.74
CA ASP A 469 -5.20 25.75 -13.42
C ASP A 469 -5.08 26.05 -11.92
N VAL A 470 -5.39 25.09 -11.05
CA VAL A 470 -5.26 25.25 -9.60
C VAL A 470 -3.77 25.34 -9.23
N VAL A 471 -2.93 24.48 -9.80
CA VAL A 471 -1.48 24.50 -9.61
C VAL A 471 -0.90 25.82 -10.06
N ASP A 472 -1.24 26.29 -11.27
CA ASP A 472 -0.78 27.56 -11.81
C ASP A 472 -1.18 28.75 -10.90
N SER A 473 -2.40 28.74 -10.37
CA SER A 473 -2.87 29.76 -9.45
C SER A 473 -2.07 29.88 -8.15
N ILE A 474 -1.48 28.76 -7.67
CA ILE A 474 -0.64 28.76 -6.47
C ILE A 474 0.62 29.59 -6.70
N TYR A 475 1.24 29.44 -7.86
CA TYR A 475 2.51 30.10 -8.19
C TYR A 475 2.31 31.54 -8.67
N ALA A 476 1.25 31.82 -9.43
CA ALA A 476 0.91 33.18 -9.87
C ALA A 476 0.63 34.13 -8.71
N SER A 477 -0.08 33.68 -7.66
CA SER A 477 -0.44 34.50 -6.50
C SER A 477 0.76 34.93 -5.64
N LYS A 478 1.87 34.19 -5.67
CA LYS A 478 3.11 34.51 -4.93
C LYS A 478 4.17 35.22 -5.79
N ALA A 479 4.10 35.11 -7.10
CA ALA A 479 4.96 35.92 -7.98
C ALA A 479 4.68 37.45 -7.84
N SER A 480 3.43 37.81 -7.56
CA SER A 480 3.02 39.20 -7.32
C SER A 480 3.37 39.74 -5.91
N SER A 481 3.85 38.88 -5.00
CA SER A 481 4.20 39.25 -3.62
C SER A 481 5.71 39.23 -3.31
N MET A 482 6.56 38.89 -4.31
CA MET A 482 8.00 39.03 -4.16
C MET A 482 8.40 40.48 -4.49
N PRO A 483 9.16 41.18 -3.62
CA PRO A 483 9.74 42.45 -3.97
C PRO A 483 10.63 42.23 -5.21
N THR A 484 10.43 43.05 -6.24
CA THR A 484 11.39 43.21 -7.34
C THR A 484 12.56 44.03 -6.74
N ASP A 485 13.64 43.33 -6.38
CA ASP A 485 14.96 43.96 -6.20
C ASP A 485 15.72 44.01 -7.53
#